data_3c191fc59b08e6a7a74a139598b38cd0
#
_entry.id   3c191fc59b08e6a7a74a139598b38cd0
#
_cell.length_a   1.000
_cell.length_b   1.000
_cell.length_c   1.000
_cell.angle_alpha   90.00
_cell.angle_beta   90.00
_cell.angle_gamma   90.00
#
_symmetry.space_group_name_H-M   'P 1'
#
loop_
_entity.id
_entity.type
_entity.pdbx_description
1 polymer ?
#
loop_
_entity_poly.entity_id
_entity_poly.type
_entity_poly.pdbx_seq_one_letter_code
_entity_poly.pdbx_strand_id
1 'polypeptide(L)'
;MNNRRGLRVESERSDYPVAIRNWVLSFHRPNSQIALRERFRMFETKSGLRVIAAIVTAAVLSLGVAPANAANANSKTLAFLKSKFVNGQFIEGFTPGVADFGFTLEGILQRKALGDSTAGLAKAVAYNLENTAITGTTAKRGGYLFDAEGNLKLGTAGKFAFVSKVVSAKNGPLRAAVVKAIVNKIDATSDLPASYNTYDRAWAVLALDSNGYEKQATVLAAKLVKQQRVDGGFNDGYDTTASSADGTGIVLQAFAVVKGQGITAHKTAIDSAITKAVNYLRRTLVNRDHYEAYGDFNTNSTGYAGQGLIAVGKPHAPIKTWLVSKLATDGGIKSAWSAGAGDVYATAQAAIVLTGKSYVDLLGK
;
A
#
# COMPACT_ATOMS: atom_id res chain seq x y z
N MET A 1 -44.72 26.20 37.04
CA MET A 1 -45.08 26.23 35.60
C MET A 1 -43.86 25.81 34.79
N ASN A 2 -43.87 24.56 34.37
CA ASN A 2 -42.78 23.90 33.62
C ASN A 2 -43.02 24.07 32.13
N ASN A 3 -42.06 24.62 31.41
CA ASN A 3 -42.05 24.58 29.94
C ASN A 3 -40.75 23.91 29.46
N ARG A 4 -40.80 22.58 29.25
CA ARG A 4 -39.76 21.85 28.51
C ARG A 4 -40.10 21.92 27.02
N ARG A 5 -39.30 22.66 26.23
CA ARG A 5 -39.30 22.54 24.78
C ARG A 5 -38.26 21.49 24.37
N GLY A 6 -38.75 20.37 23.84
CA GLY A 6 -37.93 19.33 23.25
C GLY A 6 -37.40 19.80 21.90
N LEU A 7 -36.09 19.78 21.72
CA LEU A 7 -35.44 19.92 20.43
C LEU A 7 -35.56 18.58 19.68
N ARG A 8 -36.30 18.61 18.60
CA ARG A 8 -36.40 17.55 17.60
C ARG A 8 -35.16 17.64 16.72
N VAL A 9 -34.25 16.68 16.81
CA VAL A 9 -33.15 16.53 15.85
C VAL A 9 -33.71 15.86 14.62
N GLU A 10 -33.86 16.60 13.54
CA GLU A 10 -34.09 16.05 12.21
C GLU A 10 -32.82 15.38 11.72
N SER A 11 -32.87 14.08 11.49
CA SER A 11 -31.80 13.33 10.86
C SER A 11 -31.80 13.64 9.38
N GLU A 12 -30.83 14.42 8.91
CA GLU A 12 -30.52 14.56 7.49
C GLU A 12 -30.17 13.18 6.92
N ARG A 13 -31.00 12.68 6.03
CA ARG A 13 -30.72 11.49 5.22
C ARG A 13 -29.70 11.89 4.15
N SER A 14 -28.47 11.48 4.33
CA SER A 14 -27.46 11.59 3.26
C SER A 14 -27.79 10.58 2.16
N ASP A 15 -28.11 11.08 0.98
CA ASP A 15 -28.30 10.29 -0.25
C ASP A 15 -26.94 9.82 -0.78
N TYR A 16 -26.43 8.68 -0.31
CA TYR A 16 -25.31 7.99 -0.91
C TYR A 16 -25.78 7.08 -2.04
N PRO A 17 -25.02 6.97 -3.16
CA PRO A 17 -25.34 6.06 -4.25
C PRO A 17 -25.48 4.61 -3.75
N VAL A 18 -26.38 3.84 -4.35
CA VAL A 18 -26.75 2.46 -3.96
C VAL A 18 -25.54 1.52 -3.82
N ALA A 19 -24.48 1.75 -4.59
CA ALA A 19 -23.25 0.99 -4.50
C ALA A 19 -22.52 1.12 -3.14
N ILE A 20 -22.61 2.31 -2.51
CA ILE A 20 -22.00 2.57 -1.20
C ILE A 20 -22.85 1.98 -0.07
N ARG A 21 -24.17 1.93 -0.23
CA ARG A 21 -25.07 1.30 0.74
C ARG A 21 -24.80 -0.21 0.91
N ASN A 22 -24.49 -0.89 -0.18
CA ASN A 22 -24.17 -2.32 -0.13
C ASN A 22 -22.81 -2.60 0.50
N TRP A 23 -21.87 -1.66 0.44
CA TRP A 23 -20.55 -1.77 1.06
C TRP A 23 -20.62 -1.66 2.60
N VAL A 24 -21.49 -0.79 3.12
CA VAL A 24 -21.67 -0.60 4.57
C VAL A 24 -22.52 -1.71 5.21
N LEU A 25 -23.45 -2.32 4.47
CA LEU A 25 -24.38 -3.34 5.00
C LEU A 25 -23.87 -4.78 4.92
N SER A 26 -22.76 -5.05 4.21
CA SER A 26 -22.17 -6.39 4.14
C SER A 26 -21.33 -6.78 5.38
N PHE A 27 -21.17 -5.90 6.36
CA PHE A 27 -20.45 -6.18 7.60
C PHE A 27 -21.21 -7.01 8.64
N HIS A 28 -22.47 -7.42 8.37
CA HIS A 28 -23.27 -8.19 9.33
C HIS A 28 -23.94 -9.41 8.68
N ARG A 29 -23.18 -10.49 8.43
CA ARG A 29 -23.74 -11.86 8.44
C ARG A 29 -22.66 -12.90 8.80
N PRO A 30 -22.78 -13.60 9.93
CA PRO A 30 -21.99 -14.80 10.20
C PRO A 30 -22.65 -16.05 9.60
N ASN A 31 -21.83 -17.05 9.28
CA ASN A 31 -22.13 -18.44 8.94
C ASN A 31 -22.50 -18.79 7.50
N SER A 32 -21.46 -19.32 6.80
CA SER A 32 -21.63 -20.48 5.94
C SER A 32 -20.29 -21.21 5.68
N GLN A 33 -19.78 -21.87 6.73
CA GLN A 33 -18.82 -22.97 6.54
C GLN A 33 -19.62 -24.26 6.74
N ILE A 34 -20.04 -24.90 5.68
CA ILE A 34 -20.32 -26.34 5.53
C ILE A 34 -20.76 -26.52 4.06
N ALA A 35 -19.88 -26.97 3.19
CA ALA A 35 -20.14 -27.83 2.03
C ALA A 35 -19.00 -27.71 0.99
N LEU A 36 -17.87 -28.40 1.24
CA LEU A 36 -16.90 -28.77 0.18
C LEU A 36 -15.93 -29.84 0.73
N ARG A 37 -16.50 -30.93 1.23
CA ARG A 37 -15.79 -32.21 1.40
C ARG A 37 -16.63 -33.26 0.71
N GLU A 38 -16.41 -33.48 -0.58
CA GLU A 38 -16.61 -34.75 -1.30
C GLU A 38 -16.51 -34.50 -2.79
N ARG A 39 -15.30 -34.66 -3.33
CA ARG A 39 -15.02 -35.05 -4.73
C ARG A 39 -13.51 -35.00 -5.01
N PHE A 40 -12.78 -35.95 -4.41
CA PHE A 40 -11.50 -36.38 -4.96
C PHE A 40 -11.28 -37.82 -4.54
N ARG A 41 -11.83 -38.75 -5.33
CA ARG A 41 -11.32 -40.09 -5.48
C ARG A 41 -11.57 -40.55 -6.93
N MET A 42 -10.57 -41.17 -7.45
CA MET A 42 -10.44 -41.91 -8.73
C MET A 42 -9.88 -41.09 -9.91
N PHE A 43 -8.58 -41.28 -10.11
CA PHE A 43 -8.05 -41.92 -11.31
C PHE A 43 -6.54 -42.16 -11.14
N GLU A 44 -6.20 -43.35 -10.63
CA GLU A 44 -4.90 -43.97 -10.90
C GLU A 44 -5.09 -44.83 -12.17
N THR A 45 -4.34 -44.52 -13.21
CA THR A 45 -3.95 -45.51 -14.20
C THR A 45 -2.55 -45.24 -14.75
N LYS A 46 -1.76 -46.30 -14.66
CA LYS A 46 -0.40 -46.45 -15.14
C LYS A 46 -0.32 -46.23 -16.65
N SER A 47 0.61 -45.42 -17.11
CA SER A 47 1.41 -45.72 -18.32
C SER A 47 2.59 -44.73 -18.39
N GLY A 48 3.78 -45.33 -18.36
CA GLY A 48 5.03 -44.64 -18.28
C GLY A 48 5.58 -44.15 -19.63
N LEU A 49 6.63 -43.38 -19.48
CA LEU A 49 7.73 -43.12 -20.41
C LEU A 49 7.38 -42.71 -21.85
N ARG A 50 7.47 -41.44 -22.13
CA ARG A 50 8.05 -40.80 -23.31
C ARG A 50 7.52 -39.37 -23.52
N VAL A 51 7.96 -38.38 -22.74
CA VAL A 51 7.96 -36.97 -23.14
C VAL A 51 9.04 -36.22 -22.30
N ILE A 52 10.30 -36.42 -22.65
CA ILE A 52 11.42 -35.60 -22.11
C ILE A 52 12.19 -34.93 -23.26
N ALA A 53 11.58 -34.64 -24.38
CA ALA A 53 12.28 -34.01 -25.50
C ALA A 53 11.65 -32.72 -26.06
N ALA A 54 10.54 -32.21 -25.46
CA ALA A 54 9.86 -31.02 -26.01
C ALA A 54 9.84 -29.77 -25.09
N ILE A 55 10.45 -29.81 -23.92
CA ILE A 55 10.38 -28.69 -22.96
C ILE A 55 11.60 -27.78 -23.03
N VAL A 56 12.69 -28.13 -23.69
CA VAL A 56 13.91 -27.33 -23.76
C VAL A 56 13.89 -26.26 -24.87
N THR A 57 13.03 -26.40 -25.89
CA THR A 57 13.01 -25.49 -27.05
C THR A 57 12.05 -24.28 -26.88
N ALA A 58 11.13 -24.32 -25.91
CA ALA A 58 10.18 -23.21 -25.69
C ALA A 58 10.70 -22.14 -24.71
N ALA A 59 11.76 -22.42 -23.97
CA ALA A 59 12.31 -21.48 -22.96
C ALA A 59 13.29 -20.44 -23.53
N VAL A 60 13.75 -20.59 -24.78
CA VAL A 60 14.76 -19.70 -25.38
C VAL A 60 14.15 -18.61 -26.27
N LEU A 61 12.89 -18.71 -26.65
CA LEU A 61 12.21 -17.73 -27.53
C LEU A 61 11.45 -16.64 -26.80
N SER A 62 11.38 -16.67 -25.46
CA SER A 62 10.69 -15.62 -24.68
C SER A 62 11.59 -14.50 -24.17
N LEU A 63 12.89 -14.52 -24.46
CA LEU A 63 13.86 -13.53 -23.94
C LEU A 63 14.03 -12.28 -24.82
N GLY A 64 13.37 -12.18 -25.98
CA GLY A 64 13.66 -11.11 -26.95
C GLY A 64 12.62 -9.99 -27.09
N VAL A 65 11.40 -10.11 -26.49
CA VAL A 65 10.32 -9.14 -26.74
C VAL A 65 9.92 -8.35 -25.46
N ALA A 66 10.45 -8.70 -24.31
CA ALA A 66 10.05 -8.13 -23.02
C ALA A 66 10.42 -6.63 -22.79
N PRO A 67 11.57 -6.07 -23.23
CA PRO A 67 11.94 -4.70 -22.85
C PRO A 67 11.09 -3.60 -23.49
N ALA A 68 10.75 -3.72 -24.78
CA ALA A 68 10.01 -2.67 -25.49
C ALA A 68 8.54 -2.58 -25.04
N ASN A 69 7.89 -3.71 -24.77
CA ASN A 69 6.52 -3.73 -24.30
C ASN A 69 6.38 -3.24 -22.85
N ALA A 70 7.34 -3.55 -21.99
CA ALA A 70 7.36 -3.06 -20.62
C ALA A 70 7.61 -1.55 -20.54
N ALA A 71 8.52 -1.00 -21.34
CA ALA A 71 8.76 0.43 -21.42
C ALA A 71 7.52 1.19 -21.92
N ASN A 72 6.80 0.65 -22.91
CA ASN A 72 5.56 1.22 -23.42
C ASN A 72 4.45 1.17 -22.34
N ALA A 73 4.32 0.06 -21.60
CA ALA A 73 3.39 -0.07 -20.49
C ALA A 73 3.63 1.00 -19.41
N ASN A 74 4.88 1.15 -18.96
CA ASN A 74 5.25 2.14 -17.96
C ASN A 74 4.93 3.58 -18.40
N SER A 75 5.24 3.91 -19.67
CA SER A 75 4.96 5.25 -20.23
C SER A 75 3.46 5.56 -20.27
N LYS A 76 2.62 4.59 -20.69
CA LYS A 76 1.17 4.73 -20.72
C LYS A 76 0.60 4.88 -19.30
N THR A 77 1.09 4.06 -18.35
CA THR A 77 0.65 4.13 -16.96
C THR A 77 1.06 5.46 -16.30
N LEU A 78 2.24 5.98 -16.63
CA LEU A 78 2.64 7.30 -16.18
C LEU A 78 1.73 8.40 -16.75
N ALA A 79 1.41 8.34 -18.05
CA ALA A 79 0.49 9.29 -18.69
C ALA A 79 -0.90 9.24 -18.06
N PHE A 80 -1.44 8.04 -17.81
CA PHE A 80 -2.69 7.85 -17.10
C PHE A 80 -2.66 8.51 -15.71
N LEU A 81 -1.67 8.19 -14.87
CA LEU A 81 -1.58 8.80 -13.54
C LEU A 81 -1.48 10.33 -13.62
N LYS A 82 -0.69 10.88 -14.55
CA LYS A 82 -0.59 12.33 -14.75
C LYS A 82 -1.95 12.96 -15.06
N SER A 83 -2.77 12.30 -15.87
CA SER A 83 -4.10 12.80 -16.23
C SER A 83 -5.10 12.77 -15.06
N LYS A 84 -4.84 11.98 -14.02
CA LYS A 84 -5.69 11.86 -12.83
C LYS A 84 -5.33 12.85 -11.72
N PHE A 85 -4.24 13.60 -11.87
CA PHE A 85 -3.92 14.68 -10.96
C PHE A 85 -4.62 15.96 -11.39
N VAL A 86 -5.65 16.38 -10.65
CA VAL A 86 -6.40 17.62 -10.89
C VAL A 86 -5.43 18.80 -10.90
N ASN A 87 -5.37 19.53 -12.00
CA ASN A 87 -4.42 20.62 -12.25
C ASN A 87 -2.95 20.25 -12.03
N GLY A 88 -2.62 18.94 -11.99
CA GLY A 88 -1.30 18.42 -11.66
C GLY A 88 -0.99 18.40 -10.15
N GLN A 89 -1.97 18.65 -9.28
CA GLN A 89 -1.80 18.86 -7.84
C GLN A 89 -2.16 17.65 -7.00
N PHE A 90 -3.36 17.07 -7.17
CA PHE A 90 -3.86 16.01 -6.30
C PHE A 90 -4.73 14.99 -7.05
N ILE A 91 -4.83 13.81 -6.50
CA ILE A 91 -5.83 12.82 -6.86
C ILE A 91 -7.11 13.14 -6.08
N GLU A 92 -8.22 13.22 -6.80
CA GLU A 92 -9.54 13.46 -6.24
C GLU A 92 -9.98 12.27 -5.38
N GLY A 93 -10.61 12.56 -4.24
CA GLY A 93 -11.25 11.56 -3.40
C GLY A 93 -12.63 11.17 -3.92
N PHE A 94 -13.42 10.53 -3.07
CA PHE A 94 -14.80 10.16 -3.41
C PHE A 94 -15.73 11.37 -3.53
N THR A 95 -15.36 12.52 -2.97
CA THR A 95 -16.09 13.79 -3.12
C THR A 95 -15.42 14.60 -4.24
N PRO A 96 -16.13 14.95 -5.30
CA PRO A 96 -15.59 15.75 -6.39
C PRO A 96 -14.98 17.08 -5.89
N GLY A 97 -13.83 17.46 -6.43
CA GLY A 97 -13.09 18.66 -6.04
C GLY A 97 -12.32 18.55 -4.73
N VAL A 98 -12.46 17.45 -3.97
CA VAL A 98 -11.78 17.24 -2.69
C VAL A 98 -10.59 16.29 -2.85
N ALA A 99 -9.41 16.75 -2.42
CA ALA A 99 -8.19 15.96 -2.49
C ALA A 99 -8.22 14.74 -1.55
N ASP A 100 -7.87 13.56 -2.07
CA ASP A 100 -7.39 12.46 -1.24
C ASP A 100 -5.88 12.55 -1.11
N PHE A 101 -5.41 13.04 0.03
CA PHE A 101 -3.98 13.20 0.29
C PHE A 101 -3.26 11.88 0.44
N GLY A 102 -3.94 10.82 0.91
CA GLY A 102 -3.37 9.49 1.04
C GLY A 102 -3.01 8.91 -0.32
N PHE A 103 -3.97 8.89 -1.25
CA PHE A 103 -3.76 8.44 -2.63
C PHE A 103 -2.89 9.40 -3.45
N THR A 104 -2.96 10.71 -3.18
CA THR A 104 -2.08 11.69 -3.84
C THR A 104 -0.61 11.40 -3.51
N LEU A 105 -0.27 11.16 -2.24
CA LEU A 105 1.08 10.82 -1.82
C LEU A 105 1.56 9.49 -2.44
N GLU A 106 0.72 8.48 -2.49
CA GLU A 106 1.03 7.21 -3.18
C GLU A 106 1.20 7.42 -4.68
N GLY A 107 0.30 8.16 -5.31
CA GLY A 107 0.40 8.50 -6.72
C GLY A 107 1.71 9.23 -7.08
N ILE A 108 2.24 10.08 -6.19
CA ILE A 108 3.55 10.71 -6.36
C ILE A 108 4.66 9.64 -6.38
N LEU A 109 4.63 8.66 -5.47
CA LEU A 109 5.60 7.56 -5.45
C LEU A 109 5.53 6.70 -6.72
N GLN A 110 4.32 6.38 -7.18
CA GLN A 110 4.11 5.60 -8.41
C GLN A 110 4.65 6.37 -9.63
N ARG A 111 4.32 7.66 -9.75
CA ARG A 111 4.83 8.53 -10.83
C ARG A 111 6.36 8.61 -10.80
N LYS A 112 6.97 8.74 -9.61
CA LYS A 112 8.43 8.72 -9.45
C LYS A 112 9.03 7.40 -9.90
N ALA A 113 8.43 6.28 -9.51
CA ALA A 113 8.88 4.95 -9.91
C ALA A 113 8.81 4.72 -11.42
N LEU A 114 7.76 5.25 -12.07
CA LEU A 114 7.55 5.19 -13.51
C LEU A 114 8.43 6.17 -14.32
N GLY A 115 9.28 6.94 -13.64
CA GLY A 115 10.26 7.83 -14.28
C GLY A 115 9.82 9.29 -14.45
N ASP A 116 8.78 9.74 -13.73
CA ASP A 116 8.43 11.16 -13.75
C ASP A 116 9.55 12.03 -13.16
N SER A 117 9.78 13.16 -13.79
CA SER A 117 10.82 14.08 -13.38
C SER A 117 10.44 14.86 -12.10
N THR A 118 11.43 15.39 -11.40
CA THR A 118 11.20 16.29 -10.26
C THR A 118 10.34 17.50 -10.67
N ALA A 119 10.55 18.05 -11.85
CA ALA A 119 9.72 19.13 -12.39
C ALA A 119 8.26 18.68 -12.62
N GLY A 120 8.06 17.45 -13.15
CA GLY A 120 6.71 16.86 -13.34
C GLY A 120 5.94 16.68 -12.05
N LEU A 121 6.64 16.44 -10.94
CA LEU A 121 6.03 16.22 -9.61
C LEU A 121 5.87 17.53 -8.82
N ALA A 122 6.47 18.64 -9.26
CA ALA A 122 6.60 19.86 -8.45
C ALA A 122 5.26 20.41 -7.94
N LYS A 123 4.23 20.47 -8.79
CA LYS A 123 2.89 20.97 -8.40
C LYS A 123 2.23 20.09 -7.35
N ALA A 124 2.29 18.77 -7.50
CA ALA A 124 1.71 17.84 -6.53
C ALA A 124 2.45 17.91 -5.18
N VAL A 125 3.76 18.01 -5.22
CA VAL A 125 4.59 18.17 -4.01
C VAL A 125 4.25 19.48 -3.31
N ALA A 126 4.22 20.62 -4.03
CA ALA A 126 3.88 21.93 -3.45
C ALA A 126 2.50 21.92 -2.80
N TYR A 127 1.49 21.40 -3.49
CA TYR A 127 0.13 21.28 -2.95
C TYR A 127 0.07 20.49 -1.63
N ASN A 128 0.76 19.35 -1.58
CA ASN A 128 0.82 18.56 -0.35
C ASN A 128 1.51 19.32 0.80
N LEU A 129 2.58 20.07 0.50
CA LEU A 129 3.31 20.89 1.49
C LEU A 129 2.43 21.98 2.07
N GLU A 130 1.72 22.72 1.24
CA GLU A 130 0.88 23.85 1.62
C GLU A 130 -0.30 23.43 2.51
N ASN A 131 -0.77 22.18 2.35
CA ASN A 131 -1.94 21.66 3.08
C ASN A 131 -1.60 20.86 4.36
N THR A 132 -0.34 20.82 4.81
CA THR A 132 0.05 20.08 6.02
C THR A 132 -0.42 20.71 7.32
N ALA A 133 -0.77 21.99 7.33
CA ALA A 133 -0.99 22.82 8.53
C ALA A 133 0.21 22.87 9.49
N ILE A 134 1.41 22.66 8.99
CA ILE A 134 2.65 22.79 9.74
C ILE A 134 3.41 24.00 9.20
N THR A 135 3.75 24.94 10.08
CA THR A 135 4.59 26.11 9.74
C THR A 135 5.84 26.11 10.60
N GLY A 136 7.01 26.19 9.96
CA GLY A 136 8.29 26.12 10.67
C GLY A 136 8.46 24.80 11.40
N THR A 137 8.69 24.86 12.71
CA THR A 137 8.87 23.70 13.59
C THR A 137 7.62 23.36 14.42
N THR A 138 6.52 24.09 14.23
CA THR A 138 5.31 23.98 15.04
C THR A 138 4.15 23.42 14.20
N ALA A 139 3.56 22.31 14.65
CA ALA A 139 2.34 21.79 14.07
C ALA A 139 1.14 22.69 14.45
N LYS A 140 0.37 23.09 13.44
CA LYS A 140 -0.92 23.76 13.65
C LYS A 140 -2.04 22.73 13.44
N ARG A 141 -3.13 22.85 14.23
CA ARG A 141 -4.35 22.05 14.00
C ARG A 141 -4.99 22.45 12.69
N GLY A 142 -5.51 21.46 11.93
CA GLY A 142 -6.39 21.70 10.80
C GLY A 142 -5.89 21.28 9.41
N GLY A 143 -4.67 20.77 9.25
CA GLY A 143 -4.22 20.21 7.97
C GLY A 143 -4.57 18.73 7.82
N TYR A 144 -4.35 18.16 6.61
CA TYR A 144 -4.67 16.76 6.37
C TYR A 144 -3.83 15.75 7.19
N LEU A 145 -2.75 16.20 7.85
CA LEU A 145 -1.94 15.39 8.76
C LEU A 145 -2.57 15.22 10.15
N PHE A 146 -3.68 15.88 10.43
CA PHE A 146 -4.36 15.84 11.72
C PHE A 146 -5.81 15.45 11.55
N ASP A 147 -6.38 14.80 12.58
CA ASP A 147 -7.83 14.57 12.66
C ASP A 147 -8.56 15.83 13.18
N ALA A 148 -9.88 15.75 13.33
CA ALA A 148 -10.71 16.86 13.80
C ALA A 148 -10.36 17.26 15.24
N GLU A 149 -9.90 16.31 16.06
CA GLU A 149 -9.47 16.51 17.45
C GLU A 149 -8.04 17.07 17.54
N GLY A 150 -7.32 17.15 16.42
CA GLY A 150 -5.94 17.64 16.33
C GLY A 150 -4.90 16.58 16.70
N ASN A 151 -5.24 15.30 16.66
CA ASN A 151 -4.27 14.24 16.79
C ASN A 151 -3.56 14.00 15.46
N LEU A 152 -2.29 13.61 15.52
CA LEU A 152 -1.51 13.30 14.33
C LEU A 152 -2.06 12.01 13.68
N LYS A 153 -2.43 12.09 12.42
CA LYS A 153 -2.74 10.92 11.57
C LYS A 153 -1.42 10.28 11.15
N LEU A 154 -0.94 9.36 11.98
CA LEU A 154 0.43 8.85 11.92
C LEU A 154 0.79 8.25 10.57
N GLY A 155 -0.09 7.40 10.00
CA GLY A 155 0.15 6.78 8.69
C GLY A 155 0.30 7.82 7.59
N THR A 156 -0.57 8.84 7.58
CA THR A 156 -0.51 9.93 6.61
C THR A 156 0.74 10.80 6.81
N ALA A 157 1.09 11.10 8.07
CA ALA A 157 2.31 11.86 8.40
C ALA A 157 3.58 11.09 8.02
N GLY A 158 3.61 9.78 8.28
CA GLY A 158 4.69 8.89 7.86
C GLY A 158 4.83 8.84 6.34
N LYS A 159 3.72 8.67 5.63
CA LYS A 159 3.68 8.70 4.16
C LYS A 159 4.21 10.02 3.62
N PHE A 160 3.75 11.17 4.16
CA PHE A 160 4.23 12.49 3.77
C PHE A 160 5.74 12.64 3.97
N ALA A 161 6.27 12.27 5.15
CA ALA A 161 7.69 12.40 5.46
C ALA A 161 8.56 11.53 4.53
N PHE A 162 8.11 10.31 4.24
CA PHE A 162 8.76 9.40 3.30
C PHE A 162 8.76 9.94 1.87
N VAL A 163 7.57 10.34 1.35
CA VAL A 163 7.43 10.91 -0.01
C VAL A 163 8.31 12.15 -0.17
N SER A 164 8.26 13.06 0.79
CA SER A 164 9.06 14.30 0.77
C SER A 164 10.58 14.01 0.70
N LYS A 165 11.03 12.90 1.30
CA LYS A 165 12.42 12.45 1.19
C LYS A 165 12.72 11.89 -0.20
N VAL A 166 11.87 10.99 -0.70
CA VAL A 166 12.02 10.33 -2.02
C VAL A 166 12.09 11.34 -3.17
N VAL A 167 11.26 12.39 -3.13
CA VAL A 167 11.25 13.40 -4.20
C VAL A 167 12.24 14.54 -3.96
N SER A 168 13.05 14.46 -2.90
CA SER A 168 14.03 15.50 -2.54
C SER A 168 13.41 16.89 -2.48
N ALA A 169 12.19 16.99 -1.92
CA ALA A 169 11.48 18.25 -1.83
C ALA A 169 12.29 19.29 -1.04
N LYS A 170 12.34 20.53 -1.55
CA LYS A 170 13.07 21.66 -0.94
C LYS A 170 12.37 22.20 0.33
N ASN A 171 12.05 21.31 1.26
CA ASN A 171 11.29 21.66 2.48
C ASN A 171 11.83 20.92 3.70
N GLY A 172 13.14 20.84 3.79
CA GLY A 172 13.81 20.18 4.92
C GLY A 172 13.23 20.55 6.30
N PRO A 173 13.00 21.84 6.63
CA PRO A 173 12.40 22.23 7.91
C PRO A 173 11.01 21.65 8.16
N LEU A 174 10.11 21.69 7.17
CA LEU A 174 8.77 21.14 7.29
C LEU A 174 8.78 19.63 7.45
N ARG A 175 9.55 18.93 6.62
CA ARG A 175 9.73 17.47 6.75
C ARG A 175 10.31 17.11 8.12
N ALA A 176 11.31 17.83 8.59
CA ALA A 176 11.90 17.62 9.91
C ALA A 176 10.86 17.83 11.03
N ALA A 177 9.98 18.82 10.92
CA ALA A 177 8.92 19.07 11.88
C ALA A 177 7.91 17.91 11.93
N VAL A 178 7.52 17.35 10.75
CA VAL A 178 6.65 16.18 10.69
C VAL A 178 7.32 14.96 11.31
N VAL A 179 8.58 14.67 10.96
CA VAL A 179 9.34 13.56 11.54
C VAL A 179 9.47 13.71 13.06
N LYS A 180 9.74 14.93 13.56
CA LYS A 180 9.77 15.20 15.00
C LYS A 180 8.40 14.96 15.66
N ALA A 181 7.31 15.32 14.98
CA ALA A 181 5.96 15.03 15.47
C ALA A 181 5.70 13.52 15.59
N ILE A 182 6.19 12.71 14.64
CA ILE A 182 6.16 11.24 14.71
C ILE A 182 6.99 10.74 15.91
N VAL A 183 8.23 11.21 16.04
CA VAL A 183 9.13 10.83 17.16
C VAL A 183 8.48 11.15 18.52
N ASN A 184 7.82 12.29 18.65
CA ASN A 184 7.14 12.70 19.89
C ASN A 184 5.94 11.82 20.25
N LYS A 185 5.47 10.93 19.36
CA LYS A 185 4.44 9.92 19.67
C LYS A 185 5.03 8.62 20.21
N ILE A 186 6.35 8.43 20.11
CA ILE A 186 7.03 7.25 20.66
C ILE A 186 7.17 7.45 22.18
N ASP A 187 6.65 6.52 22.95
CA ASP A 187 6.64 6.56 24.41
C ASP A 187 7.99 6.12 25.04
N ALA A 188 8.02 6.14 26.37
CA ALA A 188 9.21 5.69 27.12
C ALA A 188 9.55 4.20 26.91
N THR A 189 8.61 3.39 26.42
CA THR A 189 8.86 1.99 26.06
C THR A 189 9.37 1.82 24.63
N SER A 190 9.63 2.93 23.94
CA SER A 190 10.02 3.00 22.55
C SER A 190 8.98 2.40 21.60
N ASP A 191 7.70 2.55 21.94
CA ASP A 191 6.56 2.13 21.13
C ASP A 191 5.60 3.31 20.85
N LEU A 192 4.71 3.07 19.91
CA LEU A 192 3.62 4.00 19.57
C LEU A 192 2.36 3.62 20.35
N PRO A 193 1.49 4.59 20.68
CA PRO A 193 0.19 4.32 21.29
C PRO A 193 -0.58 3.20 20.58
N ALA A 194 -1.34 2.43 21.35
CA ALA A 194 -2.12 1.30 20.83
C ALA A 194 -3.20 1.70 19.82
N SER A 195 -3.61 2.98 19.82
CA SER A 195 -4.55 3.54 18.85
C SER A 195 -4.01 3.55 17.41
N TYR A 196 -2.69 3.50 17.22
CA TYR A 196 -2.09 3.39 15.90
C TYR A 196 -2.00 1.94 15.45
N ASN A 197 -2.58 1.67 14.28
CA ASN A 197 -2.63 0.33 13.71
C ASN A 197 -1.31 -0.10 13.05
N THR A 198 -1.29 -1.31 12.54
CA THR A 198 -0.11 -1.92 11.87
C THR A 198 0.35 -1.09 10.66
N TYR A 199 -0.60 -0.59 9.86
CA TYR A 199 -0.32 0.22 8.67
C TYR A 199 0.32 1.56 9.03
N ASP A 200 -0.22 2.26 10.04
CA ASP A 200 0.34 3.50 10.57
C ASP A 200 1.79 3.31 11.05
N ARG A 201 2.05 2.22 11.79
CA ARG A 201 3.36 1.88 12.32
C ARG A 201 4.37 1.58 11.22
N ALA A 202 3.95 0.87 10.16
CA ALA A 202 4.82 0.57 9.02
C ALA A 202 5.25 1.87 8.30
N TRP A 203 4.33 2.80 8.06
CA TRP A 203 4.67 4.10 7.48
C TRP A 203 5.55 4.96 8.40
N ALA A 204 5.36 4.86 9.73
CA ALA A 204 6.25 5.54 10.67
C ALA A 204 7.68 4.98 10.60
N VAL A 205 7.86 3.65 10.50
CA VAL A 205 9.18 3.03 10.31
C VAL A 205 9.86 3.52 9.04
N LEU A 206 9.15 3.51 7.90
CA LEU A 206 9.66 4.02 6.62
C LEU A 206 10.08 5.50 6.71
N ALA A 207 9.25 6.32 7.35
CA ALA A 207 9.53 7.73 7.56
C ALA A 207 10.76 7.97 8.44
N LEU A 208 10.84 7.30 9.57
CA LEU A 208 11.93 7.45 10.53
C LEU A 208 13.26 7.03 9.92
N ASP A 209 13.32 5.84 9.31
CA ASP A 209 14.54 5.33 8.68
C ASP A 209 15.04 6.24 7.57
N SER A 210 14.14 6.64 6.65
CA SER A 210 14.51 7.49 5.51
C SER A 210 14.95 8.89 5.90
N ASN A 211 14.68 9.33 7.14
CA ASN A 211 15.03 10.65 7.65
C ASN A 211 16.10 10.64 8.76
N GLY A 212 16.87 9.54 8.91
CA GLY A 212 18.03 9.47 9.79
C GLY A 212 17.71 9.11 11.25
N TYR A 213 16.52 8.58 11.53
CA TYR A 213 16.11 8.05 12.84
C TYR A 213 16.15 6.52 12.85
N GLU A 214 17.26 5.95 12.37
CA GLU A 214 17.42 4.51 12.08
C GLU A 214 17.26 3.65 13.35
N LYS A 215 17.76 4.13 14.49
CA LYS A 215 17.62 3.42 15.77
C LYS A 215 16.17 3.30 16.19
N GLN A 216 15.41 4.40 16.13
CA GLN A 216 13.97 4.44 16.43
C GLN A 216 13.19 3.58 15.45
N ALA A 217 13.50 3.66 14.15
CA ALA A 217 12.89 2.84 13.12
C ALA A 217 13.09 1.34 13.40
N THR A 218 14.32 0.94 13.76
CA THR A 218 14.65 -0.48 14.06
C THR A 218 13.88 -0.97 15.29
N VAL A 219 13.83 -0.18 16.36
CA VAL A 219 13.10 -0.56 17.58
C VAL A 219 11.59 -0.67 17.27
N LEU A 220 11.05 0.28 16.54
CA LEU A 220 9.63 0.26 16.15
C LEU A 220 9.29 -0.92 15.22
N ALA A 221 10.19 -1.28 14.31
CA ALA A 221 10.07 -2.48 13.49
C ALA A 221 10.06 -3.76 14.34
N ALA A 222 10.89 -3.83 15.40
CA ALA A 222 10.86 -4.93 16.35
C ALA A 222 9.55 -5.00 17.15
N LYS A 223 8.89 -3.87 17.42
CA LYS A 223 7.55 -3.86 18.01
C LYS A 223 6.49 -4.35 17.01
N LEU A 224 6.63 -4.01 15.72
CA LEU A 224 5.77 -4.57 14.66
C LEU A 224 5.86 -6.10 14.60
N VAL A 225 7.03 -6.71 14.81
CA VAL A 225 7.17 -8.18 14.85
C VAL A 225 6.17 -8.81 15.84
N LYS A 226 5.89 -8.15 16.96
CA LYS A 226 4.95 -8.65 17.99
C LYS A 226 3.48 -8.60 17.53
N GLN A 227 3.17 -7.85 16.46
CA GLN A 227 1.84 -7.78 15.87
C GLN A 227 1.62 -8.82 14.78
N GLN A 228 2.66 -9.61 14.44
CA GLN A 228 2.54 -10.68 13.46
C GLN A 228 1.58 -11.75 13.96
N ARG A 229 0.60 -12.09 13.12
CA ARG A 229 -0.43 -13.07 13.45
C ARG A 229 0.12 -14.51 13.31
N VAL A 230 -0.62 -15.45 13.86
CA VAL A 230 -0.22 -16.88 13.87
C VAL A 230 -0.07 -17.47 12.46
N ASP A 231 -0.80 -16.91 11.48
CA ASP A 231 -0.71 -17.28 10.07
C ASP A 231 0.50 -16.65 9.36
N GLY A 232 1.26 -15.81 10.05
CA GLY A 232 2.45 -15.13 9.54
C GLY A 232 2.18 -13.81 8.83
N GLY A 233 0.93 -13.42 8.62
CA GLY A 233 0.56 -12.13 8.03
C GLY A 233 0.40 -11.02 9.07
N PHE A 234 0.00 -9.85 8.57
CA PHE A 234 -0.31 -8.65 9.35
C PHE A 234 -1.66 -8.10 8.91
N ASN A 235 -2.42 -7.51 9.83
CA ASN A 235 -3.66 -6.80 9.49
C ASN A 235 -3.36 -5.45 8.84
N ASP A 236 -4.36 -4.85 8.18
CA ASP A 236 -4.25 -3.54 7.54
C ASP A 236 -4.79 -2.39 8.41
N GLY A 237 -5.32 -2.72 9.58
CA GLY A 237 -5.91 -1.75 10.49
C GLY A 237 -7.40 -1.49 10.27
N TYR A 238 -7.99 -1.94 9.18
CA TYR A 238 -9.44 -1.93 8.95
C TYR A 238 -10.08 -3.19 9.51
N ASP A 239 -9.54 -4.37 9.16
CA ASP A 239 -9.88 -5.62 9.81
C ASP A 239 -8.74 -6.07 10.72
N THR A 240 -8.90 -5.86 12.01
CA THR A 240 -7.90 -6.30 13.01
C THR A 240 -8.01 -7.79 13.33
N THR A 241 -9.03 -8.50 12.83
CA THR A 241 -9.28 -9.91 13.11
C THR A 241 -8.63 -10.85 12.10
N ALA A 242 -8.25 -10.36 10.92
CA ALA A 242 -7.62 -11.12 9.85
C ALA A 242 -6.29 -10.49 9.40
N SER A 243 -5.42 -11.30 8.79
CA SER A 243 -4.28 -10.81 8.04
C SER A 243 -4.71 -10.37 6.64
N SER A 244 -4.08 -9.32 6.11
CA SER A 244 -4.31 -8.83 4.75
C SER A 244 -3.02 -8.81 3.93
N ALA A 245 -3.15 -8.86 2.62
CA ALA A 245 -2.03 -8.69 1.71
C ALA A 245 -1.45 -7.27 1.75
N ASP A 246 -2.34 -6.27 1.94
CA ASP A 246 -1.96 -4.84 2.07
C ASP A 246 -1.11 -4.61 3.31
N GLY A 247 -1.61 -4.98 4.50
CA GLY A 247 -0.90 -4.83 5.77
C GLY A 247 0.42 -5.61 5.76
N THR A 248 0.41 -6.83 5.23
CA THR A 248 1.63 -7.64 5.13
C THR A 248 2.63 -7.04 4.15
N GLY A 249 2.18 -6.53 3.02
CA GLY A 249 3.03 -5.92 1.99
C GLY A 249 3.73 -4.66 2.47
N ILE A 250 3.03 -3.75 3.17
CA ILE A 250 3.66 -2.53 3.70
C ILE A 250 4.60 -2.83 4.88
N VAL A 251 4.29 -3.81 5.73
CA VAL A 251 5.18 -4.21 6.81
C VAL A 251 6.47 -4.84 6.28
N LEU A 252 6.41 -5.63 5.19
CA LEU A 252 7.62 -6.15 4.55
C LEU A 252 8.52 -5.01 4.04
N GLN A 253 7.97 -3.91 3.53
CA GLN A 253 8.77 -2.74 3.14
C GLN A 253 9.40 -2.05 4.36
N ALA A 254 8.66 -1.93 5.48
CA ALA A 254 9.18 -1.40 6.73
C ALA A 254 10.32 -2.27 7.31
N PHE A 255 10.23 -3.60 7.20
CA PHE A 255 11.32 -4.49 7.60
C PHE A 255 12.53 -4.40 6.65
N ALA A 256 12.28 -4.27 5.35
CA ALA A 256 13.35 -4.16 4.36
C ALA A 256 14.20 -2.92 4.56
N VAL A 257 13.59 -1.76 4.85
CA VAL A 257 14.32 -0.51 5.02
C VAL A 257 15.27 -0.54 6.22
N VAL A 258 14.84 -1.10 7.36
CA VAL A 258 15.69 -1.21 8.56
C VAL A 258 16.77 -2.29 8.42
N LYS A 259 16.50 -3.36 7.69
CA LYS A 259 17.47 -4.40 7.38
C LYS A 259 18.64 -3.86 6.55
N GLY A 260 18.37 -2.93 5.63
CA GLY A 260 19.35 -2.29 4.77
C GLY A 260 20.38 -1.43 5.54
N GLN A 261 20.10 -1.06 6.80
CA GLN A 261 20.99 -0.20 7.62
C GLN A 261 22.15 -0.92 8.30
N GLY A 262 22.26 -2.24 8.16
CA GLY A 262 23.29 -3.02 8.83
C GLY A 262 23.17 -3.08 10.36
N ILE A 263 22.06 -2.60 10.93
CA ILE A 263 21.78 -2.66 12.37
C ILE A 263 21.49 -4.12 12.75
N THR A 264 22.31 -4.69 13.63
CA THR A 264 22.18 -6.09 14.04
C THR A 264 21.13 -6.31 15.14
N ALA A 265 20.78 -5.25 15.88
CA ALA A 265 19.74 -5.31 16.90
C ALA A 265 18.40 -5.79 16.29
N HIS A 266 17.78 -6.77 16.93
CA HIS A 266 16.52 -7.40 16.50
C HIS A 266 16.55 -8.13 15.15
N LYS A 267 17.70 -8.24 14.51
CA LYS A 267 17.86 -8.84 13.17
C LYS A 267 17.19 -10.21 13.03
N THR A 268 17.47 -11.12 13.96
CA THR A 268 16.92 -12.50 13.93
C THR A 268 15.39 -12.50 13.99
N ALA A 269 14.80 -11.63 14.84
CA ALA A 269 13.34 -11.53 14.96
C ALA A 269 12.70 -10.98 13.68
N ILE A 270 13.30 -9.94 13.09
CA ILE A 270 12.84 -9.33 11.84
C ILE A 270 12.99 -10.31 10.67
N ASP A 271 14.13 -11.01 10.53
CA ASP A 271 14.34 -12.01 9.47
C ASP A 271 13.34 -13.18 9.58
N SER A 272 13.03 -13.63 10.80
CA SER A 272 11.99 -14.64 11.05
C SER A 272 10.62 -14.12 10.64
N ALA A 273 10.29 -12.89 11.02
CA ALA A 273 9.01 -12.26 10.66
C ALA A 273 8.86 -12.09 9.14
N ILE A 274 9.91 -11.65 8.44
CA ILE A 274 9.94 -11.58 6.96
C ILE A 274 9.66 -12.97 6.38
N THR A 275 10.31 -14.02 6.86
CA THR A 275 10.11 -15.38 6.35
C THR A 275 8.65 -15.83 6.49
N LYS A 276 8.03 -15.60 7.65
CA LYS A 276 6.62 -15.93 7.89
C LYS A 276 5.69 -15.11 7.02
N ALA A 277 5.93 -13.80 6.87
CA ALA A 277 5.14 -12.90 6.05
C ALA A 277 5.19 -13.27 4.55
N VAL A 278 6.38 -13.60 4.05
CA VAL A 278 6.54 -14.11 2.66
C VAL A 278 5.79 -15.42 2.47
N ASN A 279 5.83 -16.34 3.43
CA ASN A 279 5.08 -17.59 3.37
C ASN A 279 3.58 -17.36 3.42
N TYR A 280 3.10 -16.41 4.24
CA TYR A 280 1.71 -15.98 4.26
C TYR A 280 1.28 -15.50 2.85
N LEU A 281 1.98 -14.52 2.29
CA LEU A 281 1.67 -13.96 0.98
C LEU A 281 1.63 -15.04 -0.11
N ARG A 282 2.61 -15.96 -0.14
CA ARG A 282 2.66 -17.04 -1.13
C ARG A 282 1.52 -18.02 -1.01
N ARG A 283 1.09 -18.32 0.21
CA ARG A 283 0.04 -19.30 0.48
C ARG A 283 -1.34 -18.76 0.18
N THR A 284 -1.53 -17.46 0.28
CA THR A 284 -2.81 -16.77 0.08
C THR A 284 -3.00 -16.21 -1.34
N LEU A 285 -2.00 -16.35 -2.22
CA LEU A 285 -2.15 -16.04 -3.64
C LEU A 285 -3.19 -16.95 -4.30
N VAL A 286 -4.20 -16.34 -4.91
CA VAL A 286 -5.15 -17.03 -5.79
C VAL A 286 -4.48 -17.27 -7.13
N ASN A 287 -4.66 -18.46 -7.71
CA ASN A 287 -4.01 -18.88 -8.94
C ASN A 287 -2.49 -18.65 -9.00
N ARG A 288 -1.85 -18.36 -7.84
CA ARG A 288 -0.43 -18.05 -7.66
C ARG A 288 0.02 -16.71 -8.28
N ASP A 289 -0.90 -15.78 -8.58
CA ASP A 289 -0.58 -14.52 -9.26
C ASP A 289 -1.27 -13.27 -8.73
N HIS A 290 -2.37 -13.37 -7.95
CA HIS A 290 -3.08 -12.22 -7.41
C HIS A 290 -3.76 -12.50 -6.07
N TYR A 291 -4.32 -11.45 -5.47
CA TYR A 291 -5.15 -11.52 -4.28
C TYR A 291 -6.58 -11.15 -4.60
N GLU A 292 -7.50 -11.71 -3.85
CA GLU A 292 -8.93 -11.41 -3.90
C GLU A 292 -9.40 -10.77 -2.61
N ALA A 293 -10.43 -9.96 -2.72
CA ALA A 293 -11.19 -9.44 -1.60
C ALA A 293 -12.66 -9.32 -2.04
N TYR A 294 -13.57 -9.63 -1.12
CA TYR A 294 -15.01 -9.55 -1.37
C TYR A 294 -15.51 -10.40 -2.55
N GLY A 295 -14.81 -11.50 -2.85
CA GLY A 295 -15.20 -12.43 -3.93
C GLY A 295 -14.74 -12.04 -5.31
N ASP A 296 -13.88 -11.02 -5.45
CA ASP A 296 -13.32 -10.58 -6.72
C ASP A 296 -11.83 -10.24 -6.59
N PHE A 297 -11.14 -10.12 -7.73
CA PHE A 297 -9.73 -9.75 -7.70
C PHE A 297 -9.50 -8.36 -7.11
N ASN A 298 -8.45 -8.23 -6.32
CA ASN A 298 -8.07 -6.96 -5.69
C ASN A 298 -6.68 -6.52 -6.17
N THR A 299 -6.68 -5.52 -7.04
CA THR A 299 -5.46 -4.97 -7.64
C THR A 299 -4.61 -4.21 -6.63
N ASN A 300 -5.24 -3.51 -5.68
CA ASN A 300 -4.56 -2.77 -4.63
C ASN A 300 -3.77 -3.72 -3.73
N SER A 301 -4.43 -4.75 -3.18
CA SER A 301 -3.81 -5.78 -2.34
C SER A 301 -2.70 -6.53 -3.09
N THR A 302 -2.94 -6.84 -4.38
CA THR A 302 -1.92 -7.46 -5.24
C THR A 302 -0.72 -6.54 -5.44
N GLY A 303 -0.94 -5.25 -5.59
CA GLY A 303 0.10 -4.22 -5.69
C GLY A 303 0.95 -4.14 -4.42
N TYR A 304 0.33 -3.99 -3.25
CA TYR A 304 1.05 -3.94 -1.97
C TYR A 304 1.86 -5.19 -1.69
N ALA A 305 1.28 -6.36 -1.92
CA ALA A 305 1.99 -7.63 -1.76
C ALA A 305 3.20 -7.73 -2.68
N GLY A 306 3.03 -7.34 -3.96
CA GLY A 306 4.12 -7.30 -4.94
C GLY A 306 5.27 -6.39 -4.49
N GLN A 307 4.96 -5.19 -4.03
CA GLN A 307 5.93 -4.24 -3.48
C GLN A 307 6.68 -4.83 -2.27
N GLY A 308 5.95 -5.45 -1.34
CA GLY A 308 6.54 -6.08 -0.16
C GLY A 308 7.51 -7.22 -0.52
N LEU A 309 7.14 -8.07 -1.48
CA LEU A 309 8.01 -9.16 -1.96
C LEU A 309 9.26 -8.60 -2.65
N ILE A 310 9.13 -7.56 -3.49
CA ILE A 310 10.26 -6.89 -4.13
C ILE A 310 11.21 -6.33 -3.07
N ALA A 311 10.69 -5.60 -2.09
CA ALA A 311 11.49 -4.96 -1.04
C ALA A 311 12.39 -5.95 -0.27
N VAL A 312 11.93 -7.18 -0.07
CA VAL A 312 12.71 -8.22 0.63
C VAL A 312 13.41 -9.19 -0.33
N GLY A 313 13.52 -8.85 -1.61
CA GLY A 313 14.24 -9.65 -2.62
C GLY A 313 13.62 -11.01 -2.91
N LYS A 314 12.29 -11.11 -2.89
CA LYS A 314 11.57 -12.38 -3.14
C LYS A 314 10.87 -12.40 -4.51
N PRO A 315 10.70 -13.60 -5.11
CA PRO A 315 10.04 -13.74 -6.41
C PRO A 315 8.65 -13.12 -6.41
N HIS A 316 8.38 -12.29 -7.43
CA HIS A 316 7.14 -11.54 -7.64
C HIS A 316 6.69 -11.55 -9.12
N ALA A 317 7.39 -12.26 -9.98
CA ALA A 317 7.12 -12.26 -11.42
C ALA A 317 5.65 -12.61 -11.78
N PRO A 318 4.99 -13.59 -11.17
CA PRO A 318 3.58 -13.88 -11.47
C PRO A 318 2.68 -12.68 -11.16
N ILE A 319 2.87 -12.01 -10.01
CA ILE A 319 2.13 -10.80 -9.63
C ILE A 319 2.33 -9.69 -10.67
N LYS A 320 3.58 -9.43 -11.08
CA LYS A 320 3.89 -8.45 -12.12
C LYS A 320 3.19 -8.78 -13.43
N THR A 321 3.26 -10.03 -13.88
CA THR A 321 2.62 -10.49 -15.11
C THR A 321 1.10 -10.32 -15.05
N TRP A 322 0.50 -10.65 -13.92
CA TRP A 322 -0.92 -10.46 -13.70
C TRP A 322 -1.32 -8.99 -13.73
N LEU A 323 -0.57 -8.09 -13.05
CA LEU A 323 -0.81 -6.65 -13.09
C LEU A 323 -0.69 -6.07 -14.52
N VAL A 324 0.26 -6.56 -15.33
CA VAL A 324 0.36 -6.21 -16.75
C VAL A 324 -0.91 -6.62 -17.51
N SER A 325 -1.47 -7.79 -17.22
CA SER A 325 -2.73 -8.25 -17.85
C SER A 325 -3.95 -7.41 -17.47
N LYS A 326 -3.87 -6.68 -16.37
CA LYS A 326 -4.92 -5.76 -15.91
C LYS A 326 -4.79 -4.34 -16.45
N LEU A 327 -3.79 -4.05 -17.28
CA LEU A 327 -3.70 -2.73 -17.92
C LEU A 327 -4.89 -2.51 -18.86
N ALA A 328 -5.54 -1.37 -18.69
CA ALA A 328 -6.57 -0.88 -19.59
C ALA A 328 -5.95 -0.19 -20.82
N THR A 329 -6.75 0.08 -21.83
CA THR A 329 -6.31 0.78 -23.05
C THR A 329 -5.82 2.20 -22.77
N ASP A 330 -6.36 2.86 -21.74
CA ASP A 330 -5.96 4.19 -21.26
C ASP A 330 -4.64 4.19 -20.46
N GLY A 331 -4.08 3.00 -20.18
CA GLY A 331 -2.82 2.81 -19.45
C GLY A 331 -2.98 2.68 -17.93
N GLY A 332 -4.16 2.86 -17.38
CA GLY A 332 -4.42 2.60 -15.96
C GLY A 332 -4.57 1.11 -15.66
N ILE A 333 -4.34 0.72 -14.42
CA ILE A 333 -4.57 -0.64 -13.96
C ILE A 333 -6.03 -0.76 -13.54
N LYS A 334 -6.73 -1.79 -14.03
CA LYS A 334 -8.14 -2.02 -13.73
C LYS A 334 -8.32 -2.49 -12.29
N SER A 335 -9.40 -2.06 -11.66
CA SER A 335 -10.00 -2.76 -10.52
C SER A 335 -11.17 -3.62 -10.97
N ALA A 336 -11.69 -4.47 -10.07
CA ALA A 336 -12.89 -5.26 -10.34
C ALA A 336 -14.13 -4.37 -10.62
N TRP A 337 -14.12 -3.14 -10.11
CA TRP A 337 -15.24 -2.20 -10.19
C TRP A 337 -15.12 -1.13 -11.28
N SER A 338 -14.00 -1.10 -12.01
CA SER A 338 -13.72 -0.02 -12.98
C SER A 338 -14.34 -0.22 -14.37
N ALA A 339 -15.25 -1.18 -14.54
CA ALA A 339 -15.94 -1.48 -15.81
C ALA A 339 -15.00 -1.59 -17.03
N GLY A 340 -13.78 -2.05 -16.82
CA GLY A 340 -12.77 -2.24 -17.87
C GLY A 340 -11.88 -1.03 -18.16
N ALA A 341 -12.16 0.14 -17.61
CA ALA A 341 -11.28 1.31 -17.65
C ALA A 341 -10.16 1.21 -16.59
N GLY A 342 -9.14 2.05 -16.70
CA GLY A 342 -8.14 2.22 -15.64
C GLY A 342 -8.76 2.83 -14.38
N ASP A 343 -8.40 2.28 -13.23
CA ASP A 343 -8.79 2.75 -11.92
C ASP A 343 -7.65 3.58 -11.31
N VAL A 344 -7.95 4.79 -10.88
CA VAL A 344 -6.92 5.69 -10.34
C VAL A 344 -6.34 5.18 -9.01
N TYR A 345 -7.18 4.62 -8.15
CA TYR A 345 -6.76 4.13 -6.84
C TYR A 345 -5.94 2.85 -6.96
N ALA A 346 -6.40 1.91 -7.81
CA ALA A 346 -5.64 0.70 -8.13
C ALA A 346 -4.29 1.04 -8.75
N THR A 347 -4.26 1.99 -9.68
CA THR A 347 -3.01 2.41 -10.34
C THR A 347 -2.08 3.14 -9.37
N ALA A 348 -2.61 4.00 -8.48
CA ALA A 348 -1.83 4.71 -7.48
C ALA A 348 -1.23 3.81 -6.39
N GLN A 349 -1.61 2.54 -6.32
CA GLN A 349 -1.08 1.58 -5.33
C GLN A 349 -0.32 0.40 -5.95
N ALA A 350 -0.50 0.11 -7.24
CA ALA A 350 0.09 -1.09 -7.85
C ALA A 350 1.13 -0.80 -8.95
N ALA A 351 1.14 0.38 -9.55
CA ALA A 351 1.91 0.65 -10.76
C ALA A 351 3.44 0.48 -10.60
N ILE A 352 3.99 0.76 -9.41
CA ILE A 352 5.42 0.59 -9.14
C ILE A 352 5.90 -0.85 -9.38
N VAL A 353 5.04 -1.86 -9.14
CA VAL A 353 5.38 -3.27 -9.36
C VAL A 353 5.68 -3.55 -10.84
N LEU A 354 5.08 -2.81 -11.77
CA LEU A 354 5.38 -2.90 -13.22
C LEU A 354 6.85 -2.60 -13.51
N THR A 355 7.47 -1.74 -12.70
CA THR A 355 8.89 -1.37 -12.83
C THR A 355 9.84 -2.37 -12.16
N GLY A 356 9.33 -3.32 -11.40
CA GLY A 356 10.12 -4.23 -10.57
C GLY A 356 10.73 -3.57 -9.34
N LYS A 357 10.17 -2.45 -8.89
CA LYS A 357 10.61 -1.67 -7.72
C LYS A 357 9.58 -1.72 -6.60
N SER A 358 10.05 -1.44 -5.40
CA SER A 358 9.28 -1.14 -4.19
C SER A 358 9.49 0.33 -3.78
N TYR A 359 8.80 0.79 -2.75
CA TYR A 359 9.04 2.13 -2.20
C TYR A 359 10.47 2.28 -1.66
N VAL A 360 11.04 1.21 -1.08
CA VAL A 360 12.41 1.21 -0.54
C VAL A 360 13.43 1.52 -1.62
N ASP A 361 13.25 0.98 -2.84
CA ASP A 361 14.14 1.22 -3.98
C ASP A 361 14.15 2.68 -4.43
N LEU A 362 13.12 3.45 -4.10
CA LEU A 362 13.06 4.88 -4.45
C LEU A 362 13.97 5.76 -3.58
N LEU A 363 14.50 5.23 -2.48
CA LEU A 363 15.44 5.94 -1.62
C LEU A 363 16.86 6.01 -2.21
N GLY A 364 17.15 5.22 -3.23
CA GLY A 364 18.47 5.16 -3.86
C GLY A 364 19.56 4.58 -2.95
N LYS A 365 19.15 3.71 -2.02
CA LYS A 365 20.05 3.02 -1.08
C LYS A 365 20.53 1.69 -1.65
#